data_8e1493e1929168d113888164c3b49fab
#
_entry.id   8e1493e1929168d113888164c3b49fab
#
_cell.length_a   1.000
_cell.length_b   1.000
_cell.length_c   1.000
_cell.angle_alpha   90.00
_cell.angle_beta   90.00
_cell.angle_gamma   90.00
#
_symmetry.space_group_name_H-M   'P 1'
#
loop_
_entity.id
_entity.type
_entity.pdbx_description
1 polymer ?
#
loop_
_entity_poly.entity_id
_entity_poly.type
_entity_poly.pdbx_seq_one_letter_code
_entity_poly.pdbx_strand_id
1 'polypeptide(L)'
;MTASTLIIPVENQVRELDAKLFLASIAAERGFPIILGSRAFVHYRVASIPRGVYLAKSMRKLSNRMFGILRKLGHEIVAWDEEGLVRWTGDEYYRRRLSPKAIRDVSHLMAWGEDNANALRAYPAYHGAPIHITGNPRVDLMRPELRDFYRPEVGSIREKYGDFLLINTNFGQINHFFSHLGEMKAAIEGRGPDADNAYDVGRGRMKVQLFESFLSMLPVLCEAFPKQTIVLRPHPSESHEAWLAIAAEHPNLHVINQGSVVPWLLAARALIANGCTTLIEAAIVDLPSVNYRPISEPDFEDPLPKQFGYPAGSIDEVITVLNSILRGDLNADQQEEQQQLLAHNIAALSGPFAAERMVDALVAAGYDRQQPPSVPLSSYLEGWLHTKMRTGIKRINMYRPGHRNNMRYHDHRFPPVSVNELQRRIDRLGELSGRFRDVRIRQTSRHMYRIDPAG
;
A
#
# COMPACT_ATOMS: atom_id res chain seq x y z
N MET A 1 19.62 23.29 18.59
CA MET A 1 18.34 23.18 17.83
C MET A 1 18.00 21.70 17.77
N THR A 2 16.76 21.31 18.01
CA THR A 2 16.34 19.90 18.04
C THR A 2 15.49 19.58 16.82
N ALA A 3 15.85 18.54 16.09
CA ALA A 3 15.07 18.06 14.95
C ALA A 3 13.64 17.65 15.37
N SER A 4 12.71 17.78 14.44
CA SER A 4 11.33 17.31 14.60
C SER A 4 11.26 15.80 14.67
N THR A 5 10.45 15.25 15.57
CA THR A 5 10.16 13.81 15.55
C THR A 5 9.34 13.45 14.31
N LEU A 6 9.81 12.52 13.48
CA LEU A 6 9.00 11.96 12.40
C LEU A 6 8.14 10.83 12.93
N ILE A 7 6.83 10.93 12.71
CA ILE A 7 5.84 9.94 13.12
C ILE A 7 5.39 9.21 11.88
N ILE A 8 5.78 7.94 11.76
CA ILE A 8 5.59 7.10 10.57
C ILE A 8 4.59 5.97 10.89
N PRO A 9 3.28 6.19 10.68
CA PRO A 9 2.27 5.16 10.90
C PRO A 9 2.28 4.11 9.79
N VAL A 10 2.19 2.85 10.17
CA VAL A 10 2.02 1.69 9.27
C VAL A 10 0.61 1.16 9.42
N GLU A 11 -0.14 1.04 8.35
CA GLU A 11 -1.51 0.51 8.40
C GLU A 11 -1.58 -0.97 8.12
N ASN A 12 -0.94 -1.41 7.05
CA ASN A 12 -0.83 -2.81 6.67
C ASN A 12 0.66 -3.20 6.65
N GLN A 13 1.05 -4.04 7.60
CA GLN A 13 2.45 -4.39 7.81
C GLN A 13 3.10 -4.99 6.56
N VAL A 14 2.46 -5.96 5.95
CA VAL A 14 3.02 -6.71 4.81
C VAL A 14 3.21 -5.85 3.54
N ARG A 15 2.50 -4.72 3.44
CA ARG A 15 2.61 -3.80 2.29
C ARG A 15 3.54 -2.61 2.53
N GLU A 16 3.67 -2.18 3.79
CA GLU A 16 4.19 -0.85 4.08
C GLU A 16 5.44 -0.86 4.96
N LEU A 17 5.63 -1.91 5.81
CA LEU A 17 6.61 -1.86 6.88
C LEU A 17 8.04 -1.72 6.36
N ASP A 18 8.44 -2.54 5.38
CA ASP A 18 9.82 -2.57 4.88
C ASP A 18 10.21 -1.25 4.22
N ALA A 19 9.34 -0.71 3.37
CA ALA A 19 9.53 0.59 2.74
C ALA A 19 9.58 1.75 3.75
N LYS A 20 8.74 1.70 4.78
CA LYS A 20 8.74 2.71 5.84
C LYS A 20 9.91 2.55 6.80
N LEU A 21 10.43 1.34 6.95
CA LEU A 21 11.66 1.09 7.70
C LEU A 21 12.87 1.68 6.95
N PHE A 22 12.93 1.53 5.61
CA PHE A 22 13.93 2.17 4.78
C PHE A 22 13.87 3.70 4.87
N LEU A 23 12.67 4.29 4.70
CA LEU A 23 12.45 5.73 4.90
C LEU A 23 12.88 6.20 6.30
N ALA A 24 12.54 5.44 7.34
CA ALA A 24 12.90 5.74 8.72
C ALA A 24 14.42 5.70 8.94
N SER A 25 15.12 4.74 8.32
CA SER A 25 16.57 4.61 8.41
C SER A 25 17.29 5.79 7.74
N ILE A 26 16.85 6.21 6.55
CA ILE A 26 17.37 7.40 5.87
C ILE A 26 17.12 8.66 6.71
N ALA A 27 15.92 8.81 7.27
CA ALA A 27 15.60 9.97 8.10
C ALA A 27 16.43 9.99 9.40
N ALA A 28 16.69 8.83 10.01
CA ALA A 28 17.54 8.74 11.19
C ALA A 28 18.99 9.17 10.90
N GLU A 29 19.55 8.80 9.74
CA GLU A 29 20.88 9.29 9.30
C GLU A 29 20.91 10.81 9.09
N ARG A 30 19.76 11.41 8.70
CA ARG A 30 19.63 12.87 8.57
C ARG A 30 19.28 13.57 9.89
N GLY A 31 19.40 12.88 11.03
CA GLY A 31 19.25 13.45 12.36
C GLY A 31 17.81 13.49 12.88
N PHE A 32 16.82 12.88 12.23
CA PHE A 32 15.46 12.85 12.73
C PHE A 32 15.27 11.74 13.78
N PRO A 33 14.71 12.04 14.97
CA PRO A 33 14.16 11.01 15.84
C PRO A 33 12.84 10.47 15.25
N ILE A 34 12.70 9.13 15.22
CA ILE A 34 11.60 8.46 14.53
C ILE A 34 10.69 7.73 15.52
N ILE A 35 9.39 7.82 15.32
CA ILE A 35 8.38 6.93 15.89
C ILE A 35 7.73 6.17 14.74
N LEU A 36 8.03 4.89 14.64
CA LEU A 36 7.47 3.96 13.64
C LEU A 36 6.50 2.99 14.33
N GLY A 37 5.38 2.67 13.72
CA GLY A 37 4.50 1.64 14.28
C GLY A 37 3.11 1.57 13.69
N SER A 38 2.33 0.63 14.21
CA SER A 38 0.93 0.46 13.80
C SER A 38 0.15 1.77 13.93
N ARG A 39 -0.52 2.20 12.85
CA ARG A 39 -1.31 3.43 12.82
C ARG A 39 -2.31 3.52 13.99
N ALA A 40 -2.91 2.41 14.38
CA ALA A 40 -3.85 2.39 15.49
C ALA A 40 -3.16 2.71 16.82
N PHE A 41 -2.02 2.10 17.09
CA PHE A 41 -1.26 2.27 18.33
C PHE A 41 -0.56 3.63 18.40
N VAL A 42 -0.04 4.13 17.28
CA VAL A 42 0.44 5.52 17.15
C VAL A 42 -0.69 6.49 17.53
N HIS A 43 -1.89 6.32 16.98
CA HIS A 43 -3.04 7.18 17.30
C HIS A 43 -3.51 7.08 18.76
N TYR A 44 -3.35 5.93 19.40
CA TYR A 44 -3.69 5.79 20.85
C TYR A 44 -2.75 6.57 21.76
N ARG A 45 -1.53 6.81 21.28
CA ARG A 45 -0.46 7.46 22.06
C ARG A 45 -0.05 8.82 21.53
N VAL A 46 -0.70 9.33 20.50
CA VAL A 46 -0.27 10.58 19.82
C VAL A 46 -0.13 11.76 20.76
N ALA A 47 -0.96 11.88 21.80
CA ALA A 47 -0.87 12.94 22.79
C ALA A 47 0.35 12.82 23.75
N SER A 48 1.07 11.69 23.70
CA SER A 48 2.33 11.49 24.48
C SER A 48 3.56 11.44 23.60
N ILE A 49 3.40 11.59 22.28
CA ILE A 49 4.52 11.73 21.34
C ILE A 49 4.98 13.19 21.32
N PRO A 50 6.30 13.48 21.36
CA PRO A 50 6.80 14.84 21.17
C PRO A 50 6.27 15.47 19.89
N ARG A 51 6.06 16.79 19.90
CA ARG A 51 5.66 17.52 18.68
C ARG A 51 6.60 17.19 17.53
N GLY A 52 6.03 17.01 16.36
CA GLY A 52 6.80 16.60 15.19
C GLY A 52 5.96 16.54 13.94
N VAL A 53 6.44 15.89 12.93
CA VAL A 53 5.83 15.73 11.61
C VAL A 53 5.18 14.36 11.49
N TYR A 54 3.87 14.33 11.31
CA TYR A 54 3.11 13.11 11.07
C TYR A 54 3.05 12.83 9.57
N LEU A 55 3.59 11.69 9.14
CA LEU A 55 3.57 11.25 7.76
C LEU A 55 2.26 10.51 7.46
N ALA A 56 1.30 11.22 6.88
CA ALA A 56 -0.03 10.70 6.59
C ALA A 56 -0.07 10.01 5.21
N LYS A 57 -0.62 8.81 5.16
CA LYS A 57 -0.76 8.02 3.92
C LYS A 57 -2.09 8.22 3.19
N SER A 58 -2.93 9.13 3.62
CA SER A 58 -4.26 9.34 3.04
C SER A 58 -4.87 10.64 3.54
N MET A 59 -5.56 11.34 2.66
CA MET A 59 -6.27 12.60 2.92
C MET A 59 -7.79 12.44 2.78
N ARG A 60 -8.31 11.23 3.02
CA ARG A 60 -9.75 10.91 2.91
C ARG A 60 -10.55 11.55 4.05
N LYS A 61 -11.88 11.63 3.88
CA LYS A 61 -12.83 12.13 4.89
C LYS A 61 -12.61 11.48 6.29
N LEU A 62 -12.24 10.20 6.32
CA LEU A 62 -11.91 9.48 7.55
C LEU A 62 -10.67 10.02 8.29
N SER A 63 -9.79 10.77 7.63
CA SER A 63 -8.61 11.40 8.22
C SER A 63 -8.94 12.70 8.95
N ASN A 64 -10.05 13.39 8.63
CA ASN A 64 -10.41 14.70 9.15
C ASN A 64 -10.31 14.81 10.66
N ARG A 65 -10.87 13.85 11.39
CA ARG A 65 -10.87 13.87 12.86
C ARG A 65 -9.47 13.73 13.44
N MET A 66 -8.66 12.85 12.83
CA MET A 66 -7.30 12.61 13.33
C MET A 66 -6.39 13.81 13.01
N PHE A 67 -6.53 14.38 11.81
CA PHE A 67 -5.77 15.56 11.42
C PHE A 67 -6.08 16.75 12.34
N GLY A 68 -7.36 17.01 12.65
CA GLY A 68 -7.74 18.03 13.63
C GLY A 68 -7.14 17.78 15.01
N ILE A 69 -7.04 16.54 15.49
CA ILE A 69 -6.37 16.20 16.75
C ILE A 69 -4.87 16.48 16.66
N LEU A 70 -4.21 16.05 15.58
CA LEU A 70 -2.77 16.27 15.36
C LEU A 70 -2.42 17.76 15.35
N ARG A 71 -3.18 18.58 14.61
CA ARG A 71 -2.98 20.03 14.56
C ARG A 71 -3.16 20.68 15.94
N LYS A 72 -4.19 20.27 16.70
CA LYS A 72 -4.41 20.78 18.07
C LYS A 72 -3.28 20.39 19.03
N LEU A 73 -2.63 19.23 18.83
CA LEU A 73 -1.47 18.82 19.61
C LEU A 73 -0.17 19.49 19.14
N GLY A 74 -0.19 20.28 18.06
CA GLY A 74 0.96 20.97 17.50
C GLY A 74 1.81 20.13 16.55
N HIS A 75 1.29 19.01 16.02
CA HIS A 75 1.97 18.27 14.97
C HIS A 75 1.71 18.90 13.60
N GLU A 76 2.74 18.94 12.77
CA GLU A 76 2.61 19.19 11.33
C GLU A 76 2.22 17.89 10.60
N ILE A 77 1.55 18.04 9.46
CA ILE A 77 1.09 16.90 8.68
C ILE A 77 1.67 16.99 7.27
N VAL A 78 2.47 16.01 6.93
CA VAL A 78 2.95 15.78 5.56
C VAL A 78 2.22 14.56 5.02
N ALA A 79 1.65 14.67 3.84
CA ALA A 79 0.76 13.62 3.34
C ALA A 79 1.09 13.18 1.92
N TRP A 80 0.85 11.90 1.65
CA TRP A 80 0.73 11.35 0.31
C TRP A 80 -0.53 10.49 0.19
N ASP A 81 -0.90 10.12 -1.01
CA ASP A 81 -1.90 9.08 -1.22
C ASP A 81 -1.20 7.75 -1.48
N GLU A 82 -1.28 6.80 -0.55
CA GLU A 82 -0.68 5.46 -0.68
C GLU A 82 -1.19 4.69 -1.89
N GLU A 83 -2.40 5.00 -2.35
CA GLU A 83 -3.05 4.42 -3.53
C GLU A 83 -3.10 5.41 -4.70
N GLY A 84 -2.16 6.35 -4.76
CA GLY A 84 -2.16 7.45 -5.73
C GLY A 84 -2.02 7.02 -7.20
N LEU A 85 -1.62 5.77 -7.46
CA LEU A 85 -1.60 5.18 -8.80
C LEU A 85 -2.97 4.63 -9.25
N VAL A 86 -3.90 4.42 -8.30
CA VAL A 86 -5.27 4.00 -8.58
C VAL A 86 -6.14 5.26 -8.59
N ARG A 87 -6.39 5.80 -9.78
CA ARG A 87 -7.20 7.01 -9.95
C ARG A 87 -8.38 6.69 -10.85
N TRP A 88 -9.55 6.79 -10.27
CA TRP A 88 -10.80 6.73 -11.01
C TRP A 88 -10.94 7.95 -11.92
N THR A 89 -11.72 7.82 -12.98
CA THR A 89 -12.02 8.92 -13.89
C THR A 89 -12.87 10.01 -13.24
N GLY A 90 -12.75 11.24 -13.73
CA GLY A 90 -13.53 12.38 -13.27
C GLY A 90 -13.39 12.70 -11.77
N ASP A 91 -14.47 13.13 -11.15
CA ASP A 91 -14.50 13.57 -9.75
C ASP A 91 -14.45 12.40 -8.74
N GLU A 92 -14.54 11.15 -9.20
CA GLU A 92 -14.53 9.97 -8.34
C GLU A 92 -13.24 9.84 -7.53
N TYR A 93 -12.07 10.17 -8.13
CA TYR A 93 -10.82 10.24 -7.38
C TYR A 93 -10.91 11.20 -6.21
N TYR A 94 -11.42 12.41 -6.45
CA TYR A 94 -11.56 13.44 -5.41
C TYR A 94 -12.54 13.00 -4.33
N ARG A 95 -13.70 12.50 -4.72
CA ARG A 95 -14.75 12.03 -3.80
C ARG A 95 -14.24 10.94 -2.85
N ARG A 96 -13.43 10.00 -3.38
CA ARG A 96 -12.97 8.83 -2.62
C ARG A 96 -11.69 9.06 -1.86
N ARG A 97 -10.76 9.85 -2.39
CA ARG A 97 -9.38 9.93 -1.90
C ARG A 97 -9.06 11.23 -1.18
N LEU A 98 -9.75 12.30 -1.48
CA LEU A 98 -9.47 13.61 -0.93
C LEU A 98 -10.63 14.14 -0.09
N SER A 99 -10.33 15.01 0.87
CA SER A 99 -11.30 15.73 1.67
C SER A 99 -10.86 17.19 1.80
N PRO A 100 -11.76 18.17 1.54
CA PRO A 100 -11.42 19.58 1.67
C PRO A 100 -10.90 19.95 3.06
N LYS A 101 -11.41 19.29 4.11
CA LYS A 101 -10.96 19.49 5.48
C LYS A 101 -9.60 18.87 5.72
N ALA A 102 -9.36 17.63 5.24
CA ALA A 102 -8.08 16.98 5.45
C ALA A 102 -6.95 17.72 4.73
N ILE A 103 -7.17 18.13 3.47
CA ILE A 103 -6.11 18.76 2.68
C ILE A 103 -5.70 20.13 3.25
N ARG A 104 -6.62 20.86 3.86
CA ARG A 104 -6.31 22.13 4.55
C ARG A 104 -5.41 21.98 5.77
N ASP A 105 -5.41 20.83 6.41
CA ASP A 105 -4.58 20.54 7.56
C ASP A 105 -3.15 20.08 7.17
N VAL A 106 -2.90 19.84 5.86
CA VAL A 106 -1.62 19.33 5.35
C VAL A 106 -0.67 20.49 5.03
N SER A 107 0.57 20.39 5.51
CA SER A 107 1.62 21.39 5.29
C SER A 107 2.42 21.12 4.01
N HIS A 108 2.66 19.85 3.66
CA HIS A 108 3.36 19.43 2.45
C HIS A 108 2.71 18.18 1.86
N LEU A 109 2.67 18.10 0.54
CA LEU A 109 2.16 16.96 -0.21
C LEU A 109 3.31 16.26 -0.93
N MET A 110 3.34 14.92 -0.86
CA MET A 110 4.28 14.08 -1.59
C MET A 110 3.53 13.35 -2.70
N ALA A 111 3.99 13.48 -3.93
CA ALA A 111 3.36 12.91 -5.12
C ALA A 111 4.18 11.74 -5.68
N TRP A 112 3.49 10.72 -6.22
CA TRP A 112 4.09 9.56 -6.86
C TRP A 112 4.87 9.93 -8.13
N GLY A 113 4.35 10.88 -8.91
CA GLY A 113 4.88 11.38 -10.15
C GLY A 113 4.15 12.66 -10.55
N GLU A 114 4.47 13.17 -11.74
CA GLU A 114 3.91 14.44 -12.24
C GLU A 114 2.39 14.35 -12.38
N ASP A 115 1.88 13.24 -12.88
CA ASP A 115 0.45 13.03 -13.09
C ASP A 115 -0.34 13.07 -11.75
N ASN A 116 0.21 12.45 -10.68
CA ASN A 116 -0.39 12.55 -9.34
C ASN A 116 -0.29 13.98 -8.77
N ALA A 117 0.82 14.68 -9.00
CA ALA A 117 1.00 16.08 -8.60
C ALA A 117 -0.02 16.99 -9.30
N ASN A 118 -0.25 16.78 -10.60
CA ASN A 118 -1.24 17.54 -11.38
C ASN A 118 -2.66 17.30 -10.87
N ALA A 119 -3.02 16.06 -10.53
CA ALA A 119 -4.31 15.76 -9.92
C ALA A 119 -4.51 16.45 -8.57
N LEU A 120 -3.45 16.58 -7.75
CA LEU A 120 -3.51 17.30 -6.49
C LEU A 120 -3.64 18.81 -6.71
N ARG A 121 -2.92 19.40 -7.67
CA ARG A 121 -3.02 20.84 -8.03
C ARG A 121 -4.42 21.19 -8.57
N ALA A 122 -5.01 20.30 -9.35
CA ALA A 122 -6.33 20.50 -9.94
C ALA A 122 -7.49 20.27 -8.94
N TYR A 123 -7.23 19.75 -7.74
CA TYR A 123 -8.27 19.55 -6.75
C TYR A 123 -8.87 20.88 -6.30
N PRO A 124 -10.22 21.09 -6.38
CA PRO A 124 -10.84 22.40 -6.10
C PRO A 124 -10.58 22.96 -4.69
N ALA A 125 -10.29 22.10 -3.72
CA ALA A 125 -9.97 22.51 -2.35
C ALA A 125 -8.45 22.54 -2.06
N TYR A 126 -7.60 22.41 -3.08
CA TYR A 126 -6.17 22.63 -2.93
C TYR A 126 -5.89 24.12 -2.57
N HIS A 127 -5.02 24.35 -1.61
CA HIS A 127 -4.81 25.67 -1.02
C HIS A 127 -3.36 26.16 -1.13
N GLY A 128 -2.57 25.55 -2.02
CA GLY A 128 -1.20 26.01 -2.27
C GLY A 128 -0.12 25.35 -1.39
N ALA A 129 -0.43 24.29 -0.61
CA ALA A 129 0.59 23.54 0.10
C ALA A 129 1.65 22.99 -0.88
N PRO A 130 2.97 23.12 -0.59
CA PRO A 130 4.02 22.64 -1.48
C PRO A 130 3.80 21.17 -1.86
N ILE A 131 3.89 20.86 -3.17
CA ILE A 131 3.82 19.51 -3.71
C ILE A 131 5.23 19.10 -4.16
N HIS A 132 5.73 18.02 -3.57
CA HIS A 132 7.04 17.45 -3.89
C HIS A 132 6.85 16.15 -4.68
N ILE A 133 7.45 16.05 -5.86
CA ILE A 133 7.42 14.85 -6.69
C ILE A 133 8.54 13.93 -6.22
N THR A 134 8.21 13.07 -5.26
CA THR A 134 9.18 12.22 -4.58
C THR A 134 9.18 10.78 -5.06
N GLY A 135 8.11 10.30 -5.65
CA GLY A 135 7.84 8.88 -5.74
C GLY A 135 7.27 8.34 -4.43
N ASN A 136 7.29 7.02 -4.30
CA ASN A 136 6.85 6.33 -3.07
C ASN A 136 7.91 5.31 -2.63
N PRO A 137 8.29 5.27 -1.35
CA PRO A 137 9.31 4.36 -0.83
C PRO A 137 9.04 2.87 -1.06
N ARG A 138 7.79 2.48 -1.35
CA ARG A 138 7.47 1.09 -1.74
C ARG A 138 8.16 0.68 -3.04
N VAL A 139 8.37 1.62 -3.94
CA VAL A 139 9.06 1.37 -5.22
C VAL A 139 10.55 1.17 -5.01
N ASP A 140 11.16 1.86 -4.03
CA ASP A 140 12.60 1.79 -3.78
C ASP A 140 13.09 0.34 -3.59
N LEU A 141 12.31 -0.47 -2.84
CA LEU A 141 12.67 -1.88 -2.57
C LEU A 141 12.44 -2.83 -3.76
N MET A 142 11.82 -2.36 -4.83
CA MET A 142 11.63 -3.11 -6.09
C MET A 142 12.73 -2.79 -7.12
N ARG A 143 13.47 -1.72 -6.91
CA ARG A 143 14.56 -1.31 -7.79
C ARG A 143 15.73 -2.31 -7.76
N PRO A 144 16.49 -2.45 -8.87
CA PRO A 144 17.64 -3.38 -8.94
C PRO A 144 18.63 -3.24 -7.78
N GLU A 145 18.84 -2.01 -7.29
CA GLU A 145 19.81 -1.71 -6.22
C GLU A 145 19.41 -2.27 -4.85
N LEU A 146 18.10 -2.44 -4.60
CA LEU A 146 17.59 -2.84 -3.29
C LEU A 146 16.73 -4.10 -3.29
N ARG A 147 16.29 -4.62 -4.45
CA ARG A 147 15.39 -5.80 -4.52
C ARG A 147 15.99 -7.06 -3.91
N ASP A 148 17.32 -7.14 -3.82
CA ASP A 148 18.02 -8.22 -3.11
C ASP A 148 17.76 -8.23 -1.60
N PHE A 149 17.14 -7.19 -1.06
CA PHE A 149 16.56 -7.20 0.28
C PHE A 149 15.60 -8.39 0.49
N TYR A 150 14.91 -8.81 -0.56
CA TYR A 150 13.98 -9.94 -0.54
C TYR A 150 14.59 -11.28 -0.94
N ARG A 151 15.93 -11.36 -1.17
CA ARG A 151 16.60 -12.60 -1.61
C ARG A 151 16.30 -13.83 -0.73
N PRO A 152 16.29 -13.76 0.61
CA PRO A 152 15.96 -14.91 1.44
C PRO A 152 14.54 -15.41 1.26
N GLU A 153 13.58 -14.48 1.18
CA GLU A 153 12.16 -14.79 0.97
C GLU A 153 11.92 -15.37 -0.42
N VAL A 154 12.55 -14.82 -1.45
CA VAL A 154 12.52 -15.34 -2.83
C VAL A 154 13.10 -16.75 -2.90
N GLY A 155 14.25 -16.97 -2.22
CA GLY A 155 14.86 -18.31 -2.15
C GLY A 155 13.93 -19.35 -1.56
N SER A 156 13.32 -19.04 -0.41
CA SER A 156 12.37 -19.94 0.26
C SER A 156 11.11 -20.21 -0.57
N ILE A 157 10.62 -19.20 -1.31
CA ILE A 157 9.46 -19.37 -2.20
C ILE A 157 9.83 -20.30 -3.36
N ARG A 158 10.98 -20.09 -4.01
CA ARG A 158 11.42 -20.95 -5.14
C ARG A 158 11.76 -22.37 -4.70
N GLU A 159 12.34 -22.53 -3.53
CA GLU A 159 12.60 -23.86 -2.96
C GLU A 159 11.30 -24.65 -2.78
N LYS A 160 10.23 -23.99 -2.33
CA LYS A 160 8.95 -24.65 -2.02
C LYS A 160 8.06 -24.88 -3.25
N TYR A 161 8.01 -23.92 -4.18
CA TYR A 161 7.04 -23.92 -5.27
C TYR A 161 7.67 -24.08 -6.65
N GLY A 162 9.00 -24.09 -6.75
CA GLY A 162 9.71 -24.14 -8.02
C GLY A 162 9.43 -22.93 -8.90
N ASP A 163 9.40 -23.14 -10.18
CA ASP A 163 8.91 -22.20 -11.19
C ASP A 163 7.39 -22.21 -11.18
N PHE A 164 6.74 -21.08 -10.95
CA PHE A 164 5.29 -21.01 -10.80
C PHE A 164 4.67 -19.80 -11.53
N LEU A 165 3.38 -19.95 -11.84
CA LEU A 165 2.51 -18.87 -12.29
C LEU A 165 1.84 -18.23 -11.07
N LEU A 166 1.89 -16.92 -10.97
CA LEU A 166 1.29 -16.17 -9.87
C LEU A 166 -0.05 -15.56 -10.30
N ILE A 167 -1.09 -15.76 -9.50
CA ILE A 167 -2.39 -15.11 -9.70
C ILE A 167 -2.66 -14.20 -8.50
N ASN A 168 -2.83 -12.89 -8.74
CA ASN A 168 -3.24 -11.95 -7.71
C ASN A 168 -4.67 -11.46 -7.95
N THR A 169 -5.49 -11.51 -6.90
CA THR A 169 -6.88 -11.03 -6.96
C THR A 169 -7.09 -9.73 -6.19
N ASN A 170 -8.20 -9.03 -6.43
CA ASN A 170 -8.54 -7.77 -5.79
C ASN A 170 -10.05 -7.63 -5.51
N PHE A 171 -10.67 -8.72 -5.05
CA PHE A 171 -12.12 -8.83 -4.85
C PHE A 171 -12.58 -8.55 -3.41
N GLY A 172 -11.72 -7.98 -2.55
CA GLY A 172 -12.06 -7.74 -1.15
C GLY A 172 -13.26 -6.83 -0.90
N GLN A 173 -13.74 -6.08 -1.90
CA GLN A 173 -14.95 -5.25 -1.77
C GLN A 173 -16.25 -6.05 -1.98
N ILE A 174 -16.19 -7.21 -2.62
CA ILE A 174 -17.34 -8.09 -2.88
C ILE A 174 -17.22 -9.43 -2.15
N ASN A 175 -16.00 -9.95 -1.98
CA ASN A 175 -15.66 -11.21 -1.30
C ASN A 175 -14.84 -10.94 -0.03
N HIS A 176 -15.33 -10.09 0.88
CA HIS A 176 -14.60 -9.75 2.10
C HIS A 176 -14.67 -10.89 3.12
N PHE A 177 -13.55 -11.20 3.81
CA PHE A 177 -13.51 -12.26 4.84
C PHE A 177 -14.42 -11.99 6.04
N PHE A 178 -14.79 -10.73 6.31
CA PHE A 178 -15.95 -10.35 7.10
C PHE A 178 -17.06 -9.89 6.15
N SER A 179 -18.03 -10.75 5.88
CA SER A 179 -19.07 -10.52 4.86
C SER A 179 -19.79 -9.16 4.98
N HIS A 180 -19.94 -8.64 6.21
CA HIS A 180 -20.57 -7.35 6.49
C HIS A 180 -19.69 -6.12 6.17
N LEU A 181 -18.42 -6.30 5.82
CA LEU A 181 -17.48 -5.21 5.45
C LEU A 181 -17.26 -5.10 3.94
N GLY A 182 -17.90 -5.91 3.13
CA GLY A 182 -17.90 -5.80 1.65
C GLY A 182 -18.71 -4.58 1.21
N GLU A 183 -18.05 -3.41 1.08
CA GLU A 183 -18.72 -2.13 0.78
C GLU A 183 -19.50 -2.18 -0.55
N MET A 184 -18.93 -2.73 -1.62
CA MET A 184 -19.61 -2.85 -2.91
C MET A 184 -20.72 -3.90 -2.91
N LYS A 185 -20.52 -5.02 -2.22
CA LYS A 185 -21.58 -6.03 -2.05
C LYS A 185 -22.78 -5.41 -1.31
N ALA A 186 -22.52 -4.64 -0.26
CA ALA A 186 -23.56 -3.93 0.47
C ALA A 186 -24.31 -2.93 -0.43
N ALA A 187 -23.59 -2.18 -1.28
CA ALA A 187 -24.20 -1.24 -2.22
C ALA A 187 -25.10 -1.94 -3.26
N ILE A 188 -24.65 -3.06 -3.85
CA ILE A 188 -25.47 -3.85 -4.79
C ILE A 188 -26.75 -4.35 -4.13
N GLU A 189 -26.71 -4.71 -2.86
CA GLU A 189 -27.83 -5.20 -2.07
C GLU A 189 -28.71 -4.07 -1.49
N GLY A 190 -28.50 -2.81 -1.92
CA GLY A 190 -29.27 -1.64 -1.44
C GLY A 190 -28.97 -1.27 0.01
N ARG A 191 -27.80 -1.66 0.54
CA ARG A 191 -27.42 -1.42 1.93
C ARG A 191 -26.16 -0.52 2.03
N GLY A 192 -26.07 0.23 3.09
CA GLY A 192 -24.91 1.08 3.38
C GLY A 192 -25.00 2.48 2.75
N PRO A 193 -24.00 3.32 3.02
CA PRO A 193 -24.01 4.74 2.62
C PRO A 193 -23.87 4.98 1.11
N ASP A 194 -23.42 4.00 0.36
CA ASP A 194 -23.18 4.08 -1.09
C ASP A 194 -24.26 3.33 -1.92
N ALA A 195 -25.34 2.88 -1.28
CA ALA A 195 -26.43 2.11 -1.93
C ALA A 195 -27.10 2.87 -3.07
N ASP A 196 -27.23 4.19 -2.95
CA ASP A 196 -27.83 5.05 -3.98
C ASP A 196 -26.81 5.58 -5.00
N ASN A 197 -25.52 5.22 -4.86
CA ASN A 197 -24.49 5.68 -5.77
C ASN A 197 -24.39 4.74 -6.98
N ALA A 198 -24.86 5.21 -8.14
CA ALA A 198 -24.88 4.42 -9.38
C ALA A 198 -23.48 3.89 -9.79
N TYR A 199 -22.42 4.67 -9.54
CA TYR A 199 -21.05 4.25 -9.82
C TYR A 199 -20.62 3.07 -8.91
N ASP A 200 -20.92 3.13 -7.60
CA ASP A 200 -20.54 2.06 -6.66
C ASP A 200 -21.31 0.76 -6.96
N VAL A 201 -22.59 0.88 -7.31
CA VAL A 201 -23.44 -0.25 -7.72
C VAL A 201 -22.96 -0.85 -9.04
N GLY A 202 -22.70 -0.03 -10.07
CA GLY A 202 -22.21 -0.48 -11.37
C GLY A 202 -20.83 -1.15 -11.27
N ARG A 203 -19.88 -0.49 -10.62
CA ARG A 203 -18.55 -1.07 -10.36
C ARG A 203 -18.63 -2.36 -9.55
N GLY A 204 -19.52 -2.42 -8.58
CA GLY A 204 -19.74 -3.63 -7.78
C GLY A 204 -20.24 -4.80 -8.64
N ARG A 205 -21.20 -4.58 -9.53
CA ARG A 205 -21.70 -5.61 -10.46
C ARG A 205 -20.60 -6.11 -11.39
N MET A 206 -19.84 -5.21 -12.00
CA MET A 206 -18.65 -5.57 -12.79
C MET A 206 -17.68 -6.44 -11.99
N LYS A 207 -17.40 -6.07 -10.73
CA LYS A 207 -16.48 -6.86 -9.87
C LYS A 207 -17.03 -8.24 -9.51
N VAL A 208 -18.34 -8.44 -9.38
CA VAL A 208 -18.95 -9.77 -9.18
C VAL A 208 -18.71 -10.63 -10.43
N GLN A 209 -19.01 -10.12 -11.62
CA GLN A 209 -18.80 -10.85 -12.87
C GLN A 209 -17.33 -11.19 -13.10
N LEU A 210 -16.40 -10.28 -12.79
CA LEU A 210 -14.97 -10.54 -12.83
C LEU A 210 -14.55 -11.63 -11.84
N PHE A 211 -15.09 -11.63 -10.63
CA PHE A 211 -14.84 -12.67 -9.64
C PHE A 211 -15.29 -14.07 -10.15
N GLU A 212 -16.49 -14.15 -10.72
CA GLU A 212 -17.01 -15.36 -11.34
C GLU A 212 -16.14 -15.83 -12.52
N SER A 213 -15.64 -14.88 -13.33
CA SER A 213 -14.71 -15.20 -14.43
C SER A 213 -13.38 -15.76 -13.92
N PHE A 214 -12.86 -15.26 -12.79
CA PHE A 214 -11.66 -15.84 -12.17
C PHE A 214 -11.89 -17.24 -11.58
N LEU A 215 -13.08 -17.46 -10.97
CA LEU A 215 -13.45 -18.80 -10.51
C LEU A 215 -13.53 -19.80 -11.66
N SER A 216 -14.09 -19.41 -12.81
CA SER A 216 -14.18 -20.24 -14.00
C SER A 216 -12.83 -20.46 -14.69
N MET A 217 -11.92 -19.50 -14.63
CA MET A 217 -10.60 -19.56 -15.24
C MET A 217 -9.69 -20.58 -14.53
N LEU A 218 -9.75 -20.68 -13.22
CA LEU A 218 -8.79 -21.46 -12.42
C LEU A 218 -8.73 -22.95 -12.80
N PRO A 219 -9.86 -23.71 -12.87
CA PRO A 219 -9.83 -25.11 -13.27
C PRO A 219 -9.20 -25.29 -14.66
N VAL A 220 -9.58 -24.45 -15.63
CA VAL A 220 -9.09 -24.50 -17.00
C VAL A 220 -7.58 -24.25 -17.06
N LEU A 221 -7.06 -23.30 -16.29
CA LEU A 221 -5.61 -23.07 -16.19
C LEU A 221 -4.88 -24.25 -15.56
N CYS A 222 -5.45 -24.87 -14.52
CA CYS A 222 -4.86 -26.05 -13.88
C CYS A 222 -4.73 -27.22 -14.84
N GLU A 223 -5.73 -27.42 -15.69
CA GLU A 223 -5.74 -28.48 -16.74
C GLU A 223 -4.81 -28.13 -17.91
N ALA A 224 -4.77 -26.86 -18.33
CA ALA A 224 -3.89 -26.39 -19.42
C ALA A 224 -2.40 -26.44 -19.04
N PHE A 225 -2.08 -26.26 -17.77
CA PHE A 225 -0.71 -26.23 -17.25
C PHE A 225 -0.48 -27.28 -16.14
N PRO A 226 -0.66 -28.60 -16.40
CA PRO A 226 -0.66 -29.65 -15.36
C PRO A 226 0.70 -29.81 -14.67
N LYS A 227 1.79 -29.38 -15.33
CA LYS A 227 3.16 -29.49 -14.80
C LYS A 227 3.65 -28.19 -14.15
N GLN A 228 2.86 -27.10 -14.24
CA GLN A 228 3.20 -25.82 -13.65
C GLN A 228 2.54 -25.69 -12.28
N THR A 229 3.28 -25.26 -11.30
CA THR A 229 2.70 -24.78 -10.04
C THR A 229 1.97 -23.49 -10.30
N ILE A 230 0.75 -23.37 -9.80
CA ILE A 230 -0.05 -22.13 -9.83
C ILE A 230 -0.24 -21.67 -8.39
N VAL A 231 0.18 -20.45 -8.11
CA VAL A 231 0.02 -19.84 -6.79
C VAL A 231 -1.00 -18.71 -6.89
N LEU A 232 -2.12 -18.86 -6.21
CA LEU A 232 -3.13 -17.81 -6.10
C LEU A 232 -2.96 -17.09 -4.78
N ARG A 233 -2.82 -15.78 -4.85
CA ARG A 233 -2.72 -14.88 -3.69
C ARG A 233 -3.93 -13.95 -3.65
N PRO A 234 -4.95 -14.27 -2.83
CA PRO A 234 -6.06 -13.36 -2.61
C PRO A 234 -5.60 -12.05 -1.97
N HIS A 235 -6.32 -10.95 -2.26
CA HIS A 235 -6.08 -9.69 -1.55
C HIS A 235 -6.23 -9.91 -0.03
N PRO A 236 -5.44 -9.23 0.84
CA PRO A 236 -5.48 -9.44 2.29
C PRO A 236 -6.85 -9.26 2.98
N SER A 237 -7.82 -8.66 2.30
CA SER A 237 -9.20 -8.51 2.80
C SER A 237 -10.18 -9.54 2.23
N GLU A 238 -9.75 -10.44 1.33
CA GLU A 238 -10.64 -11.45 0.74
C GLU A 238 -10.87 -12.66 1.63
N SER A 239 -12.07 -13.27 1.51
CA SER A 239 -12.32 -14.64 1.96
C SER A 239 -11.59 -15.62 1.03
N HIS A 240 -10.96 -16.62 1.61
CA HIS A 240 -10.25 -17.65 0.85
C HIS A 240 -11.12 -18.85 0.50
N GLU A 241 -12.34 -18.91 1.02
CA GLU A 241 -13.21 -20.08 0.98
C GLU A 241 -13.45 -20.62 -0.46
N ALA A 242 -13.87 -19.73 -1.37
CA ALA A 242 -14.12 -20.10 -2.77
C ALA A 242 -12.85 -20.58 -3.49
N TRP A 243 -11.72 -19.95 -3.21
CA TRP A 243 -10.43 -20.31 -3.79
C TRP A 243 -9.92 -21.67 -3.29
N LEU A 244 -10.07 -21.93 -1.99
CA LEU A 244 -9.68 -23.21 -1.37
C LEU A 244 -10.54 -24.37 -1.85
N ALA A 245 -11.83 -24.13 -2.15
CA ALA A 245 -12.71 -25.15 -2.72
C ALA A 245 -12.17 -25.65 -4.07
N ILE A 246 -11.75 -24.74 -4.95
CA ILE A 246 -11.14 -25.10 -6.25
C ILE A 246 -9.79 -25.79 -6.05
N ALA A 247 -8.95 -25.27 -5.15
CA ALA A 247 -7.63 -25.84 -4.90
C ALA A 247 -7.69 -27.28 -4.34
N ALA A 248 -8.77 -27.65 -3.67
CA ALA A 248 -8.97 -29.02 -3.18
C ALA A 248 -9.08 -30.06 -4.32
N GLU A 249 -9.51 -29.64 -5.51
CA GLU A 249 -9.69 -30.49 -6.70
C GLU A 249 -8.47 -30.43 -7.65
N HIS A 250 -7.56 -29.46 -7.46
CA HIS A 250 -6.42 -29.23 -8.36
C HIS A 250 -5.09 -29.19 -7.58
N PRO A 251 -4.31 -30.27 -7.58
CA PRO A 251 -3.10 -30.41 -6.75
C PRO A 251 -1.97 -29.44 -7.12
N ASN A 252 -1.98 -28.88 -8.34
CA ASN A 252 -1.03 -27.87 -8.79
C ASN A 252 -1.43 -26.43 -8.43
N LEU A 253 -2.61 -26.20 -7.79
CA LEU A 253 -3.08 -24.90 -7.33
C LEU A 253 -2.87 -24.71 -5.82
N HIS A 254 -2.16 -23.68 -5.44
CA HIS A 254 -1.89 -23.32 -4.04
C HIS A 254 -2.47 -21.96 -3.70
N VAL A 255 -3.32 -21.87 -2.69
CA VAL A 255 -3.89 -20.60 -2.18
C VAL A 255 -3.09 -20.10 -0.99
N ILE A 256 -2.40 -18.97 -1.15
CA ILE A 256 -1.44 -18.44 -0.17
C ILE A 256 -1.66 -16.95 0.04
N ASN A 257 -1.70 -16.51 1.30
CA ASN A 257 -1.78 -15.08 1.64
C ASN A 257 -0.81 -14.70 2.76
N GLN A 258 0.47 -15.11 2.63
CA GLN A 258 1.50 -14.81 3.62
C GLN A 258 2.55 -13.85 3.06
N GLY A 259 3.01 -12.92 3.88
CA GLY A 259 4.09 -11.99 3.57
C GLY A 259 3.75 -10.90 2.55
N SER A 260 4.77 -10.12 2.20
CA SER A 260 4.69 -9.10 1.14
C SER A 260 4.47 -9.74 -0.24
N VAL A 261 3.85 -9.02 -1.16
CA VAL A 261 3.69 -9.46 -2.55
C VAL A 261 5.01 -9.41 -3.33
N VAL A 262 5.92 -8.51 -2.99
CA VAL A 262 7.15 -8.26 -3.76
C VAL A 262 8.03 -9.51 -3.90
N PRO A 263 8.35 -10.30 -2.85
CA PRO A 263 9.09 -11.55 -3.02
C PRO A 263 8.42 -12.55 -3.98
N TRP A 264 7.09 -12.58 -4.01
CA TRP A 264 6.32 -13.46 -4.92
C TRP A 264 6.41 -13.00 -6.37
N LEU A 265 6.37 -11.67 -6.62
CA LEU A 265 6.61 -11.11 -7.95
C LEU A 265 8.03 -11.41 -8.43
N LEU A 266 9.04 -11.27 -7.55
CA LEU A 266 10.44 -11.56 -7.87
C LEU A 266 10.72 -13.06 -8.08
N ALA A 267 9.89 -13.94 -7.54
CA ALA A 267 10.07 -15.39 -7.65
C ALA A 267 9.33 -16.00 -8.83
N ALA A 268 8.20 -15.43 -9.26
CA ALA A 268 7.29 -15.97 -10.27
C ALA A 268 7.86 -15.90 -11.69
N ARG A 269 7.30 -16.75 -12.60
CA ARG A 269 7.56 -16.74 -14.04
C ARG A 269 6.63 -15.78 -14.79
N ALA A 270 5.41 -15.64 -14.32
CA ALA A 270 4.41 -14.73 -14.85
C ALA A 270 3.40 -14.36 -13.78
N LEU A 271 2.77 -13.17 -13.94
CA LEU A 271 1.64 -12.73 -13.13
C LEU A 271 0.37 -12.75 -13.96
N ILE A 272 -0.75 -13.18 -13.38
CA ILE A 272 -2.11 -12.97 -13.89
C ILE A 272 -2.84 -12.10 -12.88
N ALA A 273 -3.42 -10.98 -13.34
CA ALA A 273 -4.23 -10.11 -12.49
C ALA A 273 -5.28 -9.37 -13.32
N ASN A 274 -6.16 -8.61 -12.67
CA ASN A 274 -7.16 -7.79 -13.32
C ASN A 274 -7.02 -6.34 -12.86
N GLY A 275 -6.52 -5.45 -13.73
CA GLY A 275 -6.51 -3.99 -13.55
C GLY A 275 -6.14 -3.52 -12.13
N CYS A 276 -5.16 -4.15 -11.48
CA CYS A 276 -4.75 -3.81 -10.11
C CYS A 276 -3.29 -3.33 -10.06
N THR A 277 -2.92 -2.69 -8.96
CA THR A 277 -1.56 -2.14 -8.77
C THR A 277 -0.46 -3.18 -8.84
N THR A 278 -0.75 -4.47 -8.66
CA THR A 278 0.27 -5.52 -8.80
C THR A 278 0.75 -5.70 -10.24
N LEU A 279 -0.03 -5.29 -11.26
CA LEU A 279 0.45 -5.22 -12.65
C LEU A 279 1.53 -4.14 -12.81
N ILE A 280 1.36 -3.01 -12.14
CA ILE A 280 2.37 -1.94 -12.11
C ILE A 280 3.62 -2.41 -11.35
N GLU A 281 3.44 -3.04 -10.19
CA GLU A 281 4.53 -3.61 -9.39
C GLU A 281 5.29 -4.70 -10.18
N ALA A 282 4.58 -5.55 -10.96
CA ALA A 282 5.19 -6.53 -11.86
C ALA A 282 6.04 -5.86 -12.95
N ALA A 283 5.53 -4.79 -13.58
CA ALA A 283 6.29 -4.04 -14.58
C ALA A 283 7.54 -3.37 -14.00
N ILE A 284 7.51 -2.90 -12.74
CA ILE A 284 8.70 -2.34 -12.06
C ILE A 284 9.80 -3.39 -11.85
N VAL A 285 9.43 -4.65 -11.63
CA VAL A 285 10.39 -5.75 -11.41
C VAL A 285 10.63 -6.58 -12.67
N ASP A 286 10.20 -6.11 -13.83
CA ASP A 286 10.33 -6.76 -15.13
C ASP A 286 9.68 -8.15 -15.20
N LEU A 287 8.63 -8.40 -14.40
CA LEU A 287 7.87 -9.64 -14.44
C LEU A 287 6.79 -9.58 -15.53
N PRO A 288 6.83 -10.44 -16.55
CA PRO A 288 5.76 -10.53 -17.54
C PRO A 288 4.41 -10.80 -16.88
N SER A 289 3.37 -10.10 -17.33
CA SER A 289 2.06 -10.23 -16.72
C SER A 289 0.92 -10.28 -17.73
N VAL A 290 -0.13 -11.01 -17.39
CA VAL A 290 -1.39 -11.08 -18.13
C VAL A 290 -2.43 -10.24 -17.40
N ASN A 291 -3.01 -9.30 -18.11
CA ASN A 291 -4.13 -8.51 -17.61
C ASN A 291 -5.43 -9.13 -18.10
N TYR A 292 -6.01 -10.05 -17.30
CA TYR A 292 -7.24 -10.75 -17.65
C TYR A 292 -8.45 -9.85 -17.46
N ARG A 293 -9.06 -9.45 -18.57
CA ARG A 293 -10.18 -8.49 -18.64
C ARG A 293 -11.33 -9.05 -19.48
N PRO A 294 -12.01 -10.12 -19.01
CA PRO A 294 -13.14 -10.73 -19.73
C PRO A 294 -14.35 -9.79 -19.84
N ILE A 295 -14.38 -8.75 -19.02
CA ILE A 295 -15.40 -7.71 -19.02
C ILE A 295 -14.69 -6.36 -19.07
N SER A 296 -15.06 -5.52 -20.03
CA SER A 296 -14.52 -4.18 -20.21
C SER A 296 -15.65 -3.15 -19.99
N GLU A 297 -15.51 -2.40 -18.90
CA GLU A 297 -16.40 -1.32 -18.51
C GLU A 297 -15.55 -0.07 -18.22
N PRO A 298 -15.24 0.74 -19.26
CA PRO A 298 -14.28 1.84 -19.15
C PRO A 298 -14.54 2.80 -18.00
N ASP A 299 -15.79 3.03 -17.65
CA ASP A 299 -16.20 3.94 -16.58
C ASP A 299 -15.86 3.39 -15.17
N PHE A 300 -15.73 2.07 -15.02
CA PHE A 300 -15.50 1.41 -13.75
C PHE A 300 -14.07 0.86 -13.59
N GLU A 301 -13.28 0.86 -14.64
CA GLU A 301 -11.90 0.38 -14.62
C GLU A 301 -10.93 1.45 -14.06
N ASP A 302 -9.83 0.97 -13.45
CA ASP A 302 -8.76 1.86 -13.01
C ASP A 302 -7.86 2.23 -14.21
N PRO A 303 -7.79 3.51 -14.61
CA PRO A 303 -7.20 3.93 -15.89
C PRO A 303 -5.74 3.57 -16.08
N LEU A 304 -4.91 3.67 -15.04
CA LEU A 304 -3.48 3.37 -15.14
C LEU A 304 -3.19 1.87 -15.06
N PRO A 305 -3.65 1.10 -14.05
CA PRO A 305 -3.37 -0.34 -13.97
C PRO A 305 -3.84 -1.14 -15.18
N LYS A 306 -4.91 -0.72 -15.86
CA LYS A 306 -5.42 -1.43 -17.05
C LYS A 306 -4.49 -1.38 -18.26
N GLN A 307 -3.51 -0.48 -18.27
CA GLN A 307 -2.55 -0.31 -19.37
C GLN A 307 -1.32 -1.22 -19.21
N PHE A 308 -1.17 -1.90 -18.06
CA PHE A 308 -0.06 -2.80 -17.79
C PHE A 308 -0.44 -4.26 -18.01
N GLY A 309 0.56 -5.06 -18.38
CA GLY A 309 0.40 -6.48 -18.73
C GLY A 309 -0.14 -6.69 -20.14
N TYR A 310 0.01 -7.92 -20.64
CA TYR A 310 -0.56 -8.34 -21.91
C TYR A 310 -2.07 -8.52 -21.75
N PRO A 311 -2.90 -7.85 -22.56
CA PRO A 311 -4.34 -7.94 -22.43
C PRO A 311 -4.85 -9.31 -22.84
N ALA A 312 -5.83 -9.84 -22.10
CA ALA A 312 -6.56 -11.06 -22.43
C ALA A 312 -8.03 -10.91 -22.05
N GLY A 313 -8.92 -11.04 -23.03
CA GLY A 313 -10.39 -10.95 -22.86
C GLY A 313 -11.07 -12.30 -22.67
N SER A 314 -10.36 -13.42 -22.91
CA SER A 314 -10.87 -14.77 -22.74
C SER A 314 -9.84 -15.66 -22.05
N ILE A 315 -10.29 -16.82 -21.58
CA ILE A 315 -9.40 -17.81 -20.96
C ILE A 315 -8.40 -18.37 -22.00
N ASP A 316 -8.83 -18.58 -23.23
CA ASP A 316 -7.96 -19.05 -24.33
C ASP A 316 -6.86 -18.02 -24.64
N GLU A 317 -7.17 -16.73 -24.59
CA GLU A 317 -6.16 -15.68 -24.73
C GLU A 317 -5.19 -15.67 -23.56
N VAL A 318 -5.65 -15.87 -22.31
CA VAL A 318 -4.76 -16.03 -21.14
C VAL A 318 -3.78 -17.17 -21.37
N ILE A 319 -4.26 -18.34 -21.80
CA ILE A 319 -3.42 -19.52 -22.08
C ILE A 319 -2.42 -19.21 -23.21
N THR A 320 -2.87 -18.55 -24.27
CA THR A 320 -2.02 -18.17 -25.42
C THR A 320 -0.88 -17.25 -24.98
N VAL A 321 -1.21 -16.18 -24.22
CA VAL A 321 -0.22 -15.23 -23.71
C VAL A 321 0.75 -15.91 -22.74
N LEU A 322 0.25 -16.74 -21.82
CA LEU A 322 1.11 -17.49 -20.89
C LEU A 322 2.08 -18.41 -21.64
N ASN A 323 1.63 -19.11 -22.67
CA ASN A 323 2.50 -19.95 -23.49
C ASN A 323 3.59 -19.12 -24.19
N SER A 324 3.29 -17.93 -24.69
CA SER A 324 4.28 -17.00 -25.25
C SER A 324 5.29 -16.52 -24.20
N ILE A 325 4.82 -16.15 -23.00
CA ILE A 325 5.69 -15.77 -21.88
C ILE A 325 6.64 -16.93 -21.50
N LEU A 326 6.11 -18.14 -21.37
CA LEU A 326 6.90 -19.31 -20.98
C LEU A 326 7.96 -19.72 -22.02
N ARG A 327 7.72 -19.43 -23.31
CA ARG A 327 8.69 -19.61 -24.39
C ARG A 327 9.68 -18.45 -24.52
N GLY A 328 9.45 -17.30 -23.89
CA GLY A 328 10.25 -16.10 -24.04
C GLY A 328 9.89 -15.26 -25.28
N ASP A 329 8.75 -15.52 -25.91
CA ASP A 329 8.26 -14.83 -27.11
C ASP A 329 7.47 -13.57 -26.71
N LEU A 330 8.15 -12.57 -26.16
CA LEU A 330 7.53 -11.34 -25.68
C LEU A 330 7.61 -10.20 -26.70
N ASN A 331 6.56 -9.36 -26.72
CA ASN A 331 6.54 -8.17 -27.55
C ASN A 331 7.39 -7.06 -26.90
N ALA A 332 8.51 -6.72 -27.54
CA ALA A 332 9.44 -5.69 -27.05
C ALA A 332 8.82 -4.29 -27.06
N ASP A 333 8.03 -3.95 -28.08
CA ASP A 333 7.38 -2.62 -28.19
C ASP A 333 6.44 -2.38 -27.01
N GLN A 334 5.67 -3.40 -26.62
CA GLN A 334 4.76 -3.29 -25.48
C GLN A 334 5.52 -3.15 -24.15
N GLN A 335 6.67 -3.78 -24.02
CA GLN A 335 7.51 -3.59 -22.84
C GLN A 335 8.04 -2.16 -22.74
N GLU A 336 8.49 -1.59 -23.85
CA GLU A 336 8.96 -0.20 -23.91
C GLU A 336 7.84 0.79 -23.55
N GLU A 337 6.63 0.62 -24.11
CA GLU A 337 5.47 1.43 -23.78
C GLU A 337 5.16 1.39 -22.27
N GLN A 338 5.20 0.21 -21.64
CA GLN A 338 4.99 0.07 -20.20
C GLN A 338 6.08 0.78 -19.39
N GLN A 339 7.35 0.72 -19.80
CA GLN A 339 8.42 1.45 -19.14
C GLN A 339 8.26 2.98 -19.27
N GLN A 340 7.80 3.48 -20.40
CA GLN A 340 7.48 4.90 -20.58
C GLN A 340 6.32 5.34 -19.67
N LEU A 341 5.27 4.51 -19.55
CA LEU A 341 4.16 4.75 -18.63
C LEU A 341 4.61 4.75 -17.15
N LEU A 342 5.51 3.84 -16.77
CA LEU A 342 6.10 3.84 -15.43
C LEU A 342 6.83 5.15 -15.15
N ALA A 343 7.74 5.56 -16.06
CA ALA A 343 8.54 6.77 -15.90
C ALA A 343 7.70 8.05 -15.80
N HIS A 344 6.56 8.10 -16.51
CA HIS A 344 5.63 9.23 -16.45
C HIS A 344 4.87 9.30 -15.13
N ASN A 345 4.46 8.16 -14.58
CA ASN A 345 3.57 8.11 -13.42
C ASN A 345 4.30 7.96 -12.08
N ILE A 346 5.54 7.45 -12.09
CA ILE A 346 6.31 7.12 -10.88
C ILE A 346 7.67 7.79 -10.94
N ALA A 347 7.89 8.73 -10.05
CA ALA A 347 9.22 9.30 -9.85
C ALA A 347 10.12 8.32 -9.07
N ALA A 348 11.44 8.55 -9.12
CA ALA A 348 12.44 7.76 -8.41
C ALA A 348 12.55 6.28 -8.82
N LEU A 349 12.19 5.94 -10.06
CA LEU A 349 12.55 4.63 -10.65
C LEU A 349 14.07 4.50 -10.86
N SER A 350 14.78 5.62 -10.92
CA SER A 350 16.24 5.72 -11.02
C SER A 350 16.76 6.95 -10.28
N GLY A 351 18.08 7.04 -10.05
CA GLY A 351 18.70 8.14 -9.31
C GLY A 351 18.36 8.08 -7.82
N PRO A 352 18.23 9.21 -7.11
CA PRO A 352 17.91 9.23 -5.68
C PRO A 352 16.61 8.48 -5.38
N PHE A 353 16.59 7.70 -4.30
CA PHE A 353 15.42 6.93 -3.87
C PHE A 353 14.25 7.84 -3.47
N ALA A 354 13.03 7.34 -3.60
CA ALA A 354 11.84 8.08 -3.16
C ALA A 354 11.93 8.45 -1.68
N ALA A 355 12.43 7.55 -0.85
CA ALA A 355 12.68 7.81 0.57
C ALA A 355 13.68 8.96 0.78
N GLU A 356 14.75 9.05 -0.01
CA GLU A 356 15.71 10.16 0.06
C GLU A 356 15.04 11.48 -0.35
N ARG A 357 14.35 11.51 -1.47
CA ARG A 357 13.63 12.72 -1.94
C ARG A 357 12.61 13.22 -0.92
N MET A 358 11.91 12.30 -0.24
CA MET A 358 10.98 12.65 0.84
C MET A 358 11.70 13.29 2.02
N VAL A 359 12.82 12.70 2.45
CA VAL A 359 13.61 13.25 3.57
C VAL A 359 14.26 14.58 3.18
N ASP A 360 14.78 14.71 1.95
CA ASP A 360 15.34 15.97 1.45
C ASP A 360 14.28 17.08 1.42
N ALA A 361 13.03 16.79 1.05
CA ALA A 361 11.93 17.73 1.13
C ALA A 361 11.63 18.17 2.57
N LEU A 362 11.72 17.24 3.54
CA LEU A 362 11.55 17.57 4.97
C LEU A 362 12.71 18.40 5.51
N VAL A 363 13.94 18.14 5.08
CA VAL A 363 15.14 18.94 5.40
C VAL A 363 15.02 20.34 4.80
N ALA A 364 14.61 20.45 3.53
CA ALA A 364 14.39 21.73 2.87
C ALA A 364 13.30 22.56 3.57
N ALA A 365 12.29 21.90 4.15
CA ALA A 365 11.27 22.55 4.99
C ALA A 365 11.77 22.92 6.40
N GLY A 366 13.01 22.56 6.77
CA GLY A 366 13.66 22.93 8.03
C GLY A 366 13.32 22.03 9.22
N TYR A 367 12.63 20.90 9.01
CA TYR A 367 12.22 20.01 10.09
C TYR A 367 13.39 19.24 10.75
N ASP A 368 14.55 19.22 10.14
CA ASP A 368 15.80 18.68 10.69
C ASP A 368 16.41 19.57 11.78
N ARG A 369 16.04 20.85 11.81
CA ARG A 369 16.65 21.88 12.67
C ARG A 369 15.67 22.49 13.65
N GLN A 370 14.37 22.42 13.38
CA GLN A 370 13.35 23.04 14.20
C GLN A 370 12.15 22.13 14.42
N GLN A 371 11.53 22.30 15.57
CA GLN A 371 10.26 21.65 15.87
C GLN A 371 9.09 22.46 15.30
N PRO A 372 7.93 21.82 15.01
CA PRO A 372 6.72 22.55 14.67
C PRO A 372 6.39 23.63 15.69
N PRO A 373 5.76 24.74 15.29
CA PRO A 373 5.38 25.82 16.19
C PRO A 373 4.59 25.33 17.40
N SER A 374 4.77 26.00 18.54
CA SER A 374 3.94 25.72 19.72
C SER A 374 2.50 26.15 19.47
N VAL A 375 1.56 25.40 20.00
CA VAL A 375 0.14 25.74 19.96
C VAL A 375 -0.29 26.32 21.34
N PRO A 376 -1.36 27.12 21.39
CA PRO A 376 -1.94 27.56 22.65
C PRO A 376 -2.27 26.39 23.57
N LEU A 377 -2.09 26.56 24.88
CA LEU A 377 -2.35 25.50 25.86
C LEU A 377 -3.80 24.98 25.78
N SER A 378 -4.75 25.87 25.54
CA SER A 378 -6.17 25.47 25.34
C SER A 378 -6.35 24.53 24.18
N SER A 379 -5.71 24.79 23.03
CA SER A 379 -5.72 23.92 21.86
C SER A 379 -5.10 22.55 22.18
N TYR A 380 -3.94 22.56 22.86
CA TYR A 380 -3.28 21.33 23.27
C TYR A 380 -4.16 20.47 24.20
N LEU A 381 -4.76 21.09 25.23
CA LEU A 381 -5.65 20.40 26.17
C LEU A 381 -6.87 19.81 25.47
N GLU A 382 -7.46 20.55 24.50
CA GLU A 382 -8.56 20.03 23.69
C GLU A 382 -8.12 18.81 22.84
N GLY A 383 -6.98 18.91 22.17
CA GLY A 383 -6.40 17.81 21.40
C GLY A 383 -6.11 16.58 22.27
N TRP A 384 -5.55 16.80 23.45
CA TRP A 384 -5.28 15.77 24.44
C TRP A 384 -6.57 15.08 24.91
N LEU A 385 -7.60 15.83 25.29
CA LEU A 385 -8.90 15.32 25.70
C LEU A 385 -9.56 14.49 24.60
N HIS A 386 -9.59 15.02 23.37
CA HIS A 386 -10.12 14.29 22.21
C HIS A 386 -9.37 12.97 21.96
N THR A 387 -8.05 12.96 22.16
CA THR A 387 -7.24 11.73 22.04
C THR A 387 -7.65 10.73 23.12
N LYS A 388 -7.80 11.15 24.38
CA LYS A 388 -8.18 10.27 25.50
C LYS A 388 -9.57 9.68 25.32
N MET A 389 -10.56 10.50 24.96
CA MET A 389 -11.93 10.05 24.70
C MET A 389 -11.97 9.04 23.55
N ARG A 390 -11.33 9.39 22.42
CA ARG A 390 -11.25 8.50 21.26
C ARG A 390 -10.57 7.16 21.59
N THR A 391 -9.48 7.21 22.34
CA THR A 391 -8.75 6.02 22.77
C THR A 391 -9.58 5.14 23.70
N GLY A 392 -10.31 5.74 24.65
CA GLY A 392 -11.23 5.04 25.55
C GLY A 392 -12.31 4.26 24.78
N ILE A 393 -13.01 4.94 23.85
CA ILE A 393 -14.05 4.31 23.01
C ILE A 393 -13.45 3.17 22.17
N LYS A 394 -12.26 3.37 21.58
CA LYS A 394 -11.64 2.34 20.74
C LYS A 394 -11.14 1.16 21.56
N ARG A 395 -10.65 1.37 22.79
CA ARG A 395 -10.26 0.29 23.70
C ARG A 395 -11.45 -0.61 24.05
N ILE A 396 -12.60 -0.03 24.32
CA ILE A 396 -13.84 -0.81 24.55
C ILE A 396 -14.15 -1.66 23.30
N ASN A 397 -14.07 -1.06 22.11
CA ASN A 397 -14.34 -1.75 20.85
C ASN A 397 -13.30 -2.83 20.48
N MET A 398 -12.11 -2.84 21.10
CA MET A 398 -11.09 -3.89 20.90
C MET A 398 -11.54 -5.27 21.37
N TYR A 399 -12.47 -5.31 22.32
CA TYR A 399 -13.04 -6.55 22.86
C TYR A 399 -14.34 -6.99 22.17
N ARG A 400 -14.88 -6.18 21.23
CA ARG A 400 -16.12 -6.51 20.51
C ARG A 400 -15.83 -7.45 19.35
N PRO A 401 -16.40 -8.69 19.31
CA PRO A 401 -16.25 -9.59 18.18
C PRO A 401 -16.74 -8.95 16.88
N GLY A 402 -16.03 -9.20 15.76
CA GLY A 402 -16.40 -8.67 14.44
C GLY A 402 -16.21 -7.16 14.24
N HIS A 403 -15.86 -6.40 15.28
CA HIS A 403 -15.66 -4.96 15.14
C HIS A 403 -14.30 -4.65 14.51
N ARG A 404 -14.23 -3.68 13.57
CA ARG A 404 -13.00 -3.23 12.88
C ARG A 404 -11.88 -2.70 13.80
N ASN A 405 -12.14 -2.47 15.08
CA ASN A 405 -11.13 -2.15 16.07
C ASN A 405 -10.86 -3.35 17.00
N ASN A 406 -11.37 -4.55 16.70
CA ASN A 406 -11.06 -5.76 17.49
C ASN A 406 -9.56 -6.07 17.42
N MET A 407 -9.01 -6.63 18.51
CA MET A 407 -7.57 -6.92 18.59
C MET A 407 -7.14 -7.91 17.50
N ARG A 408 -7.94 -8.95 17.20
CA ARG A 408 -7.62 -9.91 16.12
C ARG A 408 -7.50 -9.22 14.76
N TYR A 409 -8.32 -8.19 14.49
CA TYR A 409 -8.22 -7.40 13.27
C TYR A 409 -6.96 -6.53 13.25
N HIS A 410 -6.56 -5.97 14.40
CA HIS A 410 -5.30 -5.23 14.49
C HIS A 410 -4.08 -6.14 14.28
N ASP A 411 -4.06 -7.31 14.94
CA ASP A 411 -2.98 -8.28 14.81
C ASP A 411 -2.93 -8.91 13.39
N HIS A 412 -4.07 -9.03 12.69
CA HIS A 412 -4.10 -9.44 11.30
C HIS A 412 -3.44 -8.40 10.38
N ARG A 413 -3.69 -7.11 10.60
CA ARG A 413 -3.12 -6.03 9.78
C ARG A 413 -1.68 -5.68 10.16
N PHE A 414 -1.33 -5.86 11.40
CA PHE A 414 0.00 -5.61 11.95
C PHE A 414 0.36 -6.72 12.93
N PRO A 415 0.77 -7.90 12.44
CA PRO A 415 1.26 -8.98 13.29
C PRO A 415 2.40 -8.51 14.20
N PRO A 416 2.57 -9.10 15.39
CA PRO A 416 3.72 -8.80 16.24
C PRO A 416 5.04 -9.07 15.51
N VAL A 417 5.94 -8.10 15.52
CA VAL A 417 7.30 -8.24 15.00
C VAL A 417 8.29 -7.86 16.09
N SER A 418 9.34 -8.66 16.25
CA SER A 418 10.36 -8.43 17.28
C SER A 418 11.31 -7.31 16.88
N VAL A 419 11.92 -6.66 17.89
CA VAL A 419 12.98 -5.66 17.67
C VAL A 419 14.15 -6.26 16.90
N ASN A 420 14.53 -7.49 17.23
CA ASN A 420 15.64 -8.18 16.56
C ASN A 420 15.34 -8.42 15.06
N GLU A 421 14.08 -8.71 14.72
CA GLU A 421 13.70 -8.87 13.32
C GLU A 421 13.74 -7.54 12.58
N LEU A 422 13.25 -6.45 13.17
CA LEU A 422 13.32 -5.12 12.57
C LEU A 422 14.78 -4.65 12.43
N GLN A 423 15.64 -4.92 13.43
CA GLN A 423 17.06 -4.57 13.35
C GLN A 423 17.74 -5.36 12.22
N ARG A 424 17.50 -6.67 12.10
CA ARG A 424 18.02 -7.46 10.97
C ARG A 424 17.62 -6.92 9.60
N ARG A 425 16.39 -6.39 9.48
CA ARG A 425 15.93 -5.74 8.23
C ARG A 425 16.67 -4.44 7.97
N ILE A 426 16.92 -3.62 9.01
CA ILE A 426 17.74 -2.41 8.89
C ILE A 426 19.17 -2.77 8.50
N ASP A 427 19.75 -3.77 9.15
CA ASP A 427 21.13 -4.23 8.86
C ASP A 427 21.25 -4.72 7.41
N ARG A 428 20.28 -5.52 6.92
CA ARG A 428 20.21 -5.97 5.51
C ARG A 428 20.10 -4.80 4.52
N LEU A 429 19.26 -3.79 4.82
CA LEU A 429 19.18 -2.57 4.03
C LEU A 429 20.52 -1.83 4.04
N GLY A 430 21.18 -1.82 5.17
CA GLY A 430 22.51 -1.23 5.35
C GLY A 430 23.60 -1.93 4.54
N GLU A 431 23.58 -3.26 4.51
CA GLU A 431 24.52 -4.07 3.69
C GLU A 431 24.38 -3.76 2.19
N LEU A 432 23.13 -3.66 1.70
CA LEU A 432 22.85 -3.38 0.29
C LEU A 432 23.19 -1.94 -0.12
N SER A 433 22.97 -0.97 0.77
CA SER A 433 23.16 0.46 0.47
C SER A 433 24.50 1.01 0.95
N GLY A 434 25.29 0.26 1.71
CA GLY A 434 26.51 0.75 2.37
C GLY A 434 26.26 1.72 3.51
N ARG A 435 25.05 1.75 4.11
CA ARG A 435 24.53 2.76 5.05
C ARG A 435 24.05 2.14 6.37
N PHE A 436 23.47 2.93 7.24
CA PHE A 436 22.70 2.57 8.45
C PHE A 436 23.47 1.83 9.54
N ARG A 437 24.80 1.88 9.56
CA ARG A 437 25.63 1.14 10.54
C ARG A 437 25.29 1.46 11.99
N ASP A 438 24.90 2.73 12.25
CA ASP A 438 24.61 3.24 13.59
C ASP A 438 23.12 3.39 13.87
N VAL A 439 22.26 3.00 12.92
CA VAL A 439 20.82 3.05 13.10
C VAL A 439 20.36 1.91 14.02
N ARG A 440 19.74 2.25 15.14
CA ARG A 440 19.24 1.29 16.12
C ARG A 440 17.78 1.51 16.40
N ILE A 441 17.04 0.40 16.44
CA ILE A 441 15.60 0.40 16.71
C ILE A 441 15.33 -0.19 18.10
N ARG A 442 14.40 0.42 18.85
CA ARG A 442 13.93 -0.10 20.12
C ARG A 442 12.42 -0.03 20.23
N GLN A 443 11.83 -0.97 20.95
CA GLN A 443 10.38 -0.96 21.18
C GLN A 443 10.03 0.01 22.30
N THR A 444 9.04 0.87 22.06
CA THR A 444 8.53 1.79 23.09
C THR A 444 7.19 1.34 23.69
N SER A 445 6.42 0.59 22.92
CA SER A 445 5.20 -0.08 23.38
C SER A 445 4.75 -1.14 22.36
N ARG A 446 3.66 -1.85 22.62
CA ARG A 446 3.12 -2.81 21.65
C ARG A 446 2.95 -2.15 20.30
N HIS A 447 3.51 -2.76 19.24
CA HIS A 447 3.47 -2.30 17.86
C HIS A 447 3.98 -0.88 17.61
N MET A 448 4.80 -0.33 18.50
CA MET A 448 5.46 0.97 18.34
C MET A 448 6.94 0.87 18.66
N TYR A 449 7.71 1.45 17.79
CA TYR A 449 9.18 1.44 17.82
C TYR A 449 9.71 2.86 17.71
N ARG A 450 10.92 3.04 18.24
CA ARG A 450 11.66 4.28 18.10
C ARG A 450 13.00 3.99 17.46
N ILE A 451 13.41 4.85 16.54
CA ILE A 451 14.75 4.91 15.99
C ILE A 451 15.30 6.28 16.40
N ASP A 452 16.40 6.29 17.11
CA ASP A 452 17.09 7.52 17.48
C ASP A 452 18.02 7.94 16.32
N PRO A 453 18.34 9.25 16.18
CA PRO A 453 19.29 9.73 15.19
C PRO A 453 20.58 8.93 15.24
N ALA A 454 21.20 8.67 14.09
CA ALA A 454 22.56 8.19 14.03
C ALA A 454 23.45 9.30 14.60
N GLY A 455 24.29 8.97 15.59
CA GLY A 455 25.14 9.91 16.31
C GLY A 455 26.24 10.50 15.45
#